data_d389c4063fefa4f6d7c47bfab8c5d032
#
_entry.id   d389c4063fefa4f6d7c47bfab8c5d032
#
_cell.length_a   1.000
_cell.length_b   1.000
_cell.length_c   1.000
_cell.angle_alpha   90.00
_cell.angle_beta   90.00
_cell.angle_gamma   90.00
#
_symmetry.space_group_name_H-M   'P 1'
#
loop_
_entity.id
_entity.type
_entity.pdbx_description
1 polymer ?
#
loop_
_entity_poly.entity_id
_entity_poly.type
_entity_poly.pdbx_seq_one_letter_code
_entity_poly.pdbx_strand_id
1 'polypeptide(L)'
;SHPALAPVPECAESDVKSFYLAPVGNGPFMMDGKWEDGQEINLKKFDDYYGDKAKIDGIHFQVIKDMETAYKEFQAGNLDVCDVPVAQIDAAKKDRGVSKDGYTMGDGERMLLGAEPSTYYLTCNTTAEPFNNADLRRGISLAINREAICKTIFKGTRTPADGIVPPGIDGYKEGAWEFCAYDVDKANEYLDKVAPAGANGDRGISVTLSYNQDGGHKEIMESIIGDLAKVGVTAVSDTPEWSALLEQYQNFNYQFGRLGWIADYPIMDNFLYPLFHSDSLGGDNRSGYSNPEFDAKVDEARTIVDDEERVAKMQEADAMVAADCPVIPVMFYTHTIVGSDRIKHLYVDPQKHAELGTAELA
;
A
#
# COMPACT_ATOMS: atom_id res chain seq x y z
N SER A 1 -11.10 13.59 -6.96
CA SER A 1 -10.08 14.65 -7.14
C SER A 1 -8.92 14.41 -6.19
N HIS A 2 -7.72 14.75 -6.61
CA HIS A 2 -6.52 14.56 -5.79
C HIS A 2 -6.61 15.41 -4.50
N PRO A 3 -6.32 14.89 -3.31
CA PRO A 3 -6.39 15.63 -2.03
C PRO A 3 -5.60 16.94 -2.02
N ALA A 4 -4.46 17.00 -2.73
CA ALA A 4 -3.64 18.20 -2.86
C ALA A 4 -4.35 19.38 -3.57
N LEU A 5 -5.48 19.13 -4.23
CA LEU A 5 -6.32 20.16 -4.88
C LEU A 5 -7.48 20.64 -3.99
N ALA A 6 -7.53 20.18 -2.73
CA ALA A 6 -8.54 20.65 -1.79
C ALA A 6 -8.37 22.16 -1.53
N PRO A 7 -9.44 22.97 -1.55
CA PRO A 7 -9.35 24.38 -1.28
C PRO A 7 -8.93 24.63 0.17
N VAL A 8 -7.98 25.54 0.35
CA VAL A 8 -7.54 25.99 1.67
C VAL A 8 -7.74 27.50 1.82
N PRO A 9 -8.00 28.04 3.02
CA PRO A 9 -8.17 29.45 3.23
C PRO A 9 -6.82 30.19 3.14
N GLU A 10 -6.84 31.48 2.86
CA GLU A 10 -5.65 32.35 2.74
C GLU A 10 -4.72 32.28 3.99
N CYS A 11 -5.29 32.08 5.19
CA CYS A 11 -4.51 31.93 6.41
C CYS A 11 -3.57 30.71 6.42
N ALA A 12 -3.80 29.71 5.57
CA ALA A 12 -2.92 28.56 5.41
C ALA A 12 -1.54 28.96 4.85
N GLU A 13 -1.47 30.00 4.02
CA GLU A 13 -0.21 30.52 3.47
C GLU A 13 0.57 31.36 4.48
N SER A 14 -0.14 32.10 5.34
CA SER A 14 0.46 33.06 6.28
C SER A 14 1.05 32.40 7.54
N ASP A 15 0.45 31.28 8.00
CA ASP A 15 0.91 30.51 9.16
C ASP A 15 0.62 29.03 8.98
N VAL A 16 1.45 28.37 8.15
CA VAL A 16 1.36 26.95 7.84
C VAL A 16 1.35 26.06 9.10
N LYS A 17 2.15 26.42 10.11
CA LYS A 17 2.26 25.61 11.34
C LYS A 17 0.99 25.64 12.17
N SER A 18 0.40 26.82 12.36
CA SER A 18 -0.87 26.95 13.09
C SER A 18 -2.01 26.29 12.30
N PHE A 19 -2.02 26.46 10.97
CA PHE A 19 -2.99 25.81 10.11
C PHE A 19 -2.88 24.27 10.16
N TYR A 20 -1.68 23.71 10.16
CA TYR A 20 -1.45 22.29 10.32
C TYR A 20 -2.07 21.71 11.60
N LEU A 21 -1.95 22.44 12.73
CA LEU A 21 -2.48 21.99 14.02
C LEU A 21 -4.00 22.19 14.19
N ALA A 22 -4.59 23.09 13.42
CA ALA A 22 -6.02 23.37 13.46
C ALA A 22 -6.53 23.76 12.06
N PRO A 23 -6.55 22.80 11.11
CA PRO A 23 -6.95 23.08 9.73
C PRO A 23 -8.40 23.54 9.67
N VAL A 24 -8.66 24.52 8.79
CA VAL A 24 -9.99 25.00 8.45
C VAL A 24 -10.32 24.47 7.07
N GLY A 25 -11.34 23.64 6.99
CA GLY A 25 -11.88 23.06 5.76
C GLY A 25 -13.31 23.50 5.48
N ASN A 26 -13.91 22.93 4.46
CA ASN A 26 -15.27 23.17 4.05
C ASN A 26 -16.19 21.93 4.19
N GLY A 27 -15.78 20.95 5.01
CA GLY A 27 -16.51 19.70 5.28
C GLY A 27 -17.57 19.83 6.38
N PRO A 28 -18.32 18.73 6.65
CA PRO A 28 -19.39 18.70 7.66
C PRO A 28 -18.90 18.73 9.11
N PHE A 29 -17.60 18.63 9.33
CA PHE A 29 -16.95 18.71 10.64
C PHE A 29 -15.87 19.78 10.66
N MET A 30 -15.58 20.28 11.85
CA MET A 30 -14.50 21.25 12.12
C MET A 30 -13.67 20.77 13.31
N MET A 31 -12.44 21.26 13.41
CA MET A 31 -11.61 20.95 14.57
C MET A 31 -12.26 21.39 15.87
N ASP A 32 -12.20 20.53 16.87
CA ASP A 32 -12.53 20.86 18.26
C ASP A 32 -11.23 20.96 19.07
N GLY A 33 -10.67 22.16 19.08
CA GLY A 33 -9.33 22.40 19.64
C GLY A 33 -8.23 22.30 18.58
N LYS A 34 -7.05 21.89 19.02
CA LYS A 34 -5.88 21.66 18.19
C LYS A 34 -5.56 20.18 18.15
N TRP A 35 -5.02 19.73 17.03
CA TRP A 35 -4.46 18.39 16.93
C TRP A 35 -3.24 18.27 17.86
N GLU A 36 -3.23 17.23 18.68
CA GLU A 36 -2.08 16.83 19.47
C GLU A 36 -1.35 15.70 18.73
N ASP A 37 -0.21 16.04 18.13
CA ASP A 37 0.56 15.12 17.30
C ASP A 37 0.88 13.81 18.03
N GLY A 38 0.59 12.69 17.37
CA GLY A 38 0.80 11.34 17.90
C GLY A 38 -0.15 10.90 19.02
N GLN A 39 -1.16 11.70 19.39
CA GLN A 39 -2.13 11.38 20.45
C GLN A 39 -3.55 11.28 19.93
N GLU A 40 -4.19 12.41 19.61
CA GLU A 40 -5.60 12.42 19.24
C GLU A 40 -5.96 13.59 18.31
N ILE A 41 -7.08 13.42 17.57
CA ILE A 41 -7.74 14.46 16.79
C ILE A 41 -9.20 14.47 17.18
N ASN A 42 -9.69 15.63 17.63
CA ASN A 42 -11.09 15.84 17.98
C ASN A 42 -11.77 16.75 16.94
N LEU A 43 -12.89 16.27 16.40
CA LEU A 43 -13.73 17.01 15.47
C LEU A 43 -15.13 17.14 16.06
N LYS A 44 -15.75 18.30 15.83
CA LYS A 44 -17.16 18.54 16.12
C LYS A 44 -17.94 18.84 14.86
N LYS A 45 -19.23 18.60 14.90
CA LYS A 45 -20.16 18.94 13.83
C LYS A 45 -20.07 20.42 13.50
N PHE A 46 -20.09 20.72 12.20
CA PHE A 46 -20.16 22.09 11.69
C PHE A 46 -21.62 22.43 11.37
N ASP A 47 -22.25 23.18 12.26
CA ASP A 47 -23.68 23.51 12.16
C ASP A 47 -24.01 24.37 10.94
N ASP A 48 -23.07 25.19 10.47
CA ASP A 48 -23.25 26.04 9.30
C ASP A 48 -22.83 25.40 7.97
N TYR A 49 -22.53 24.07 7.99
CA TYR A 49 -22.19 23.35 6.77
C TYR A 49 -23.28 23.50 5.70
N TYR A 50 -22.87 23.83 4.47
CA TYR A 50 -23.76 24.12 3.36
C TYR A 50 -24.46 22.91 2.73
N GLY A 51 -23.91 21.69 2.95
CA GLY A 51 -24.49 20.42 2.48
C GLY A 51 -25.37 19.75 3.53
N ASP A 52 -25.56 18.44 3.36
CA ASP A 52 -26.29 17.61 4.30
C ASP A 52 -25.61 17.57 5.66
N LYS A 53 -26.38 17.85 6.71
CA LYS A 53 -25.82 17.90 8.08
C LYS A 53 -25.41 16.51 8.55
N ALA A 54 -24.24 16.41 9.18
CA ALA A 54 -23.82 15.18 9.86
C ALA A 54 -24.85 14.75 10.91
N LYS A 55 -25.08 13.43 11.00
CA LYS A 55 -26.03 12.84 11.97
C LYS A 55 -25.39 12.55 13.33
N ILE A 56 -24.05 12.59 13.39
CA ILE A 56 -23.26 12.46 14.62
C ILE A 56 -22.74 13.82 15.07
N ASP A 57 -22.54 14.00 16.37
CA ASP A 57 -22.17 15.30 16.95
C ASP A 57 -20.67 15.60 16.83
N GLY A 58 -19.85 14.57 16.73
CA GLY A 58 -18.39 14.71 16.63
C GLY A 58 -17.68 13.40 16.40
N ILE A 59 -16.36 13.49 16.23
CA ILE A 59 -15.48 12.36 15.98
C ILE A 59 -14.24 12.51 16.84
N HIS A 60 -13.86 11.43 17.50
CA HIS A 60 -12.62 11.33 18.24
C HIS A 60 -11.71 10.29 17.57
N PHE A 61 -10.61 10.72 16.95
CA PHE A 61 -9.57 9.84 16.47
C PHE A 61 -8.52 9.67 17.56
N GLN A 62 -8.29 8.43 17.96
CA GLN A 62 -7.27 8.07 18.93
C GLN A 62 -6.10 7.37 18.22
N VAL A 63 -4.88 7.87 18.41
CA VAL A 63 -3.68 7.31 17.80
C VAL A 63 -3.16 6.17 18.68
N ILE A 64 -3.43 4.92 18.29
CA ILE A 64 -2.95 3.72 18.97
C ILE A 64 -2.05 2.96 17.98
N LYS A 65 -0.74 2.96 18.23
CA LYS A 65 0.24 2.37 17.30
C LYS A 65 0.17 0.84 17.21
N ASP A 66 -0.19 0.18 18.30
CA ASP A 66 -0.28 -1.28 18.37
C ASP A 66 -1.71 -1.74 18.07
N MET A 67 -1.88 -2.53 17.00
CA MET A 67 -3.17 -2.99 16.51
C MET A 67 -3.89 -3.92 17.50
N GLU A 68 -3.16 -4.76 18.24
CA GLU A 68 -3.77 -5.63 19.27
C GLU A 68 -4.31 -4.81 20.43
N THR A 69 -3.63 -3.74 20.81
CA THR A 69 -4.09 -2.79 21.83
C THR A 69 -5.34 -2.05 21.36
N ALA A 70 -5.36 -1.53 20.13
CA ALA A 70 -6.53 -0.88 19.54
C ALA A 70 -7.74 -1.84 19.50
N TYR A 71 -7.54 -3.09 19.13
CA TYR A 71 -8.61 -4.09 19.08
C TYR A 71 -9.14 -4.44 20.48
N LYS A 72 -8.29 -4.46 21.52
CA LYS A 72 -8.73 -4.63 22.92
C LYS A 72 -9.58 -3.44 23.39
N GLU A 73 -9.18 -2.20 23.06
CA GLU A 73 -9.99 -1.01 23.35
C GLU A 73 -11.35 -1.06 22.66
N PHE A 74 -11.40 -1.53 21.40
CA PHE A 74 -12.65 -1.80 20.70
C PHE A 74 -13.51 -2.84 21.42
N GLN A 75 -12.93 -3.97 21.84
CA GLN A 75 -13.65 -5.03 22.58
C GLN A 75 -14.15 -4.54 23.94
N ALA A 76 -13.43 -3.61 24.57
CA ALA A 76 -13.83 -2.97 25.81
C ALA A 76 -14.96 -1.91 25.62
N GLY A 77 -15.29 -1.55 24.36
CA GLY A 77 -16.30 -0.55 24.02
C GLY A 77 -15.78 0.90 24.05
N ASN A 78 -14.47 1.10 24.09
CA ASN A 78 -13.84 2.42 24.08
C ASN A 78 -13.63 2.98 22.66
N LEU A 79 -13.71 2.13 21.64
CA LEU A 79 -13.66 2.51 20.21
C LEU A 79 -14.90 2.01 19.49
N ASP A 80 -15.40 2.81 18.56
CA ASP A 80 -16.50 2.42 17.68
C ASP A 80 -16.02 1.76 16.37
N VAL A 81 -14.82 2.07 15.92
CA VAL A 81 -14.22 1.54 14.70
C VAL A 81 -12.74 1.29 14.92
N CYS A 82 -12.22 0.15 14.47
CA CYS A 82 -10.79 -0.12 14.44
C CYS A 82 -10.43 -1.17 13.38
N ASP A 83 -9.13 -1.30 13.08
CA ASP A 83 -8.60 -2.41 12.29
C ASP A 83 -8.61 -3.72 13.11
N VAL A 84 -8.75 -4.85 12.40
CA VAL A 84 -8.75 -6.19 13.01
C VAL A 84 -7.37 -6.82 12.86
N PRO A 85 -6.70 -7.20 13.97
CA PRO A 85 -5.47 -7.97 13.91
C PRO A 85 -5.68 -9.30 13.19
N VAL A 86 -4.68 -9.76 12.44
CA VAL A 86 -4.78 -11.00 11.64
C VAL A 86 -5.20 -12.20 12.51
N ALA A 87 -4.69 -12.29 13.74
CA ALA A 87 -5.07 -13.37 14.68
C ALA A 87 -6.56 -13.41 14.98
N GLN A 88 -7.24 -12.26 14.94
CA GLN A 88 -8.63 -12.07 15.33
C GLN A 88 -9.63 -12.12 14.15
N ILE A 89 -9.16 -12.20 12.91
CA ILE A 89 -10.01 -12.11 11.71
C ILE A 89 -11.15 -13.14 11.72
N ASP A 90 -10.86 -14.41 12.03
CA ASP A 90 -11.88 -15.46 11.98
C ASP A 90 -12.95 -15.28 13.08
N ALA A 91 -12.53 -14.82 14.25
CA ALA A 91 -13.45 -14.49 15.35
C ALA A 91 -14.30 -13.27 14.96
N ALA A 92 -13.68 -12.22 14.46
CA ALA A 92 -14.38 -11.00 14.03
C ALA A 92 -15.40 -11.26 12.92
N LYS A 93 -15.07 -12.08 11.90
CA LYS A 93 -16.02 -12.52 10.86
C LYS A 93 -17.27 -13.15 11.44
N LYS A 94 -17.08 -14.04 12.43
CA LYS A 94 -18.18 -14.77 13.05
C LYS A 94 -19.04 -13.86 13.95
N ASP A 95 -18.39 -12.99 14.72
CA ASP A 95 -19.04 -12.23 15.78
C ASP A 95 -19.69 -10.95 15.25
N ARG A 96 -19.17 -10.37 14.16
CA ARG A 96 -19.58 -9.08 13.63
C ARG A 96 -20.34 -9.14 12.31
N GLY A 97 -20.29 -10.30 11.61
CA GLY A 97 -20.81 -10.43 10.25
C GLY A 97 -20.02 -9.62 9.24
N VAL A 98 -19.80 -10.20 8.07
CA VAL A 98 -19.00 -9.57 7.00
C VAL A 98 -19.91 -8.81 6.06
N SER A 99 -19.56 -7.58 5.74
CA SER A 99 -20.23 -6.75 4.74
C SER A 99 -20.18 -7.42 3.35
N LYS A 100 -21.29 -7.34 2.60
CA LYS A 100 -21.41 -7.96 1.27
C LYS A 100 -20.57 -7.26 0.22
N ASP A 101 -20.46 -5.95 0.29
CA ASP A 101 -19.68 -5.14 -0.65
C ASP A 101 -18.23 -4.92 -0.17
N GLY A 102 -17.95 -5.24 1.10
CA GLY A 102 -16.65 -5.04 1.73
C GLY A 102 -16.41 -3.62 2.24
N TYR A 103 -17.34 -2.68 2.02
CA TYR A 103 -17.15 -1.25 2.25
C TYR A 103 -18.21 -0.59 3.12
N THR A 104 -19.41 -1.17 3.21
CA THR A 104 -20.53 -0.57 3.95
C THR A 104 -20.84 -1.38 5.21
N MET A 105 -20.85 -0.74 6.36
CA MET A 105 -21.34 -1.32 7.63
C MET A 105 -22.84 -1.09 7.76
N GLY A 106 -23.54 -2.14 8.17
CA GLY A 106 -24.96 -2.13 8.45
C GLY A 106 -25.35 -3.14 9.52
N ASP A 107 -26.66 -3.37 9.71
CA ASP A 107 -27.18 -4.30 10.71
C ASP A 107 -26.71 -5.75 10.41
N GLY A 108 -25.94 -6.32 11.33
CA GLY A 108 -25.39 -7.66 11.19
C GLY A 108 -24.22 -7.81 10.20
N GLU A 109 -23.76 -6.70 9.59
CA GLU A 109 -22.64 -6.63 8.63
C GLU A 109 -21.66 -5.55 9.10
N ARG A 110 -20.91 -5.84 10.18
CA ARG A 110 -20.06 -4.85 10.86
C ARG A 110 -18.56 -5.09 10.69
N MET A 111 -18.19 -6.03 9.83
CA MET A 111 -16.79 -6.23 9.42
C MET A 111 -16.64 -5.95 7.94
N LEU A 112 -15.76 -5.01 7.61
CA LEU A 112 -15.39 -4.67 6.24
C LEU A 112 -14.17 -5.46 5.81
N LEU A 113 -14.25 -6.08 4.64
CA LEU A 113 -13.17 -6.78 3.95
C LEU A 113 -13.17 -6.31 2.51
N GLY A 114 -12.65 -5.11 2.26
CA GLY A 114 -12.64 -4.48 0.95
C GLY A 114 -11.24 -4.47 0.35
N ALA A 115 -11.12 -4.70 -0.95
CA ALA A 115 -9.87 -4.51 -1.68
C ALA A 115 -9.48 -3.03 -1.68
N GLU A 116 -8.22 -2.74 -1.48
CA GLU A 116 -7.66 -1.39 -1.58
C GLU A 116 -6.97 -1.23 -2.95
N PRO A 117 -7.03 -0.05 -3.59
CA PRO A 117 -6.27 0.23 -4.79
C PRO A 117 -4.80 0.45 -4.44
N SER A 118 -4.17 -0.57 -3.89
CA SER A 118 -2.82 -0.46 -3.33
C SER A 118 -2.03 -1.75 -3.44
N THR A 119 -0.71 -1.60 -3.60
CA THR A 119 0.21 -2.71 -3.82
C THR A 119 1.37 -2.66 -2.85
N TYR A 120 1.60 -3.77 -2.17
CA TYR A 120 2.81 -4.02 -1.40
C TYR A 120 3.88 -4.59 -2.32
N TYR A 121 5.04 -3.97 -2.36
CA TYR A 121 6.14 -4.40 -3.23
C TYR A 121 7.51 -4.23 -2.57
N LEU A 122 8.51 -4.87 -3.15
CA LEU A 122 9.91 -4.59 -2.85
C LEU A 122 10.46 -3.70 -3.97
N THR A 123 11.06 -2.56 -3.62
CA THR A 123 11.82 -1.74 -4.55
C THR A 123 13.25 -2.25 -4.65
N CYS A 124 13.81 -2.29 -5.86
CA CYS A 124 15.19 -2.69 -6.12
C CYS A 124 16.00 -1.46 -6.54
N ASN A 125 17.17 -1.24 -5.97
CA ASN A 125 18.06 -0.19 -6.43
C ASN A 125 18.72 -0.59 -7.75
N THR A 126 18.11 -0.21 -8.87
CA THR A 126 18.59 -0.57 -10.21
C THR A 126 19.88 0.14 -10.61
N THR A 127 20.33 1.12 -9.82
CA THR A 127 21.53 1.93 -10.11
C THR A 127 22.82 1.32 -9.55
N ALA A 128 22.71 0.33 -8.67
CA ALA A 128 23.85 -0.26 -7.96
C ALA A 128 23.83 -1.80 -7.96
N GLU A 129 25.02 -2.40 -7.87
CA GLU A 129 25.15 -3.85 -7.70
C GLU A 129 24.55 -4.32 -6.34
N PRO A 130 24.01 -5.52 -6.32
CA PRO A 130 23.81 -6.44 -7.45
C PRO A 130 22.51 -6.22 -8.20
N PHE A 131 21.66 -5.28 -7.76
CA PHE A 131 20.31 -5.05 -8.32
C PHE A 131 20.26 -4.26 -9.64
N ASN A 132 21.40 -3.77 -10.16
CA ASN A 132 21.51 -3.29 -11.53
C ASN A 132 21.34 -4.42 -12.59
N ASN A 133 21.49 -5.69 -12.16
CA ASN A 133 21.29 -6.86 -13.02
C ASN A 133 19.81 -7.28 -13.04
N ALA A 134 19.14 -7.18 -14.19
CA ALA A 134 17.74 -7.54 -14.34
C ALA A 134 17.46 -9.05 -14.13
N ASP A 135 18.40 -9.92 -14.50
CA ASP A 135 18.23 -11.37 -14.30
C ASP A 135 18.25 -11.74 -12.81
N LEU A 136 19.02 -11.00 -11.98
CA LEU A 136 18.92 -11.14 -10.53
C LEU A 136 17.53 -10.77 -10.01
N ARG A 137 16.99 -9.61 -10.42
CA ARG A 137 15.68 -9.14 -9.98
C ARG A 137 14.56 -10.09 -10.38
N ARG A 138 14.58 -10.58 -11.63
CA ARG A 138 13.64 -11.58 -12.16
C ARG A 138 13.71 -12.89 -11.40
N GLY A 139 14.92 -13.41 -11.16
CA GLY A 139 15.14 -14.64 -10.40
C GLY A 139 14.66 -14.53 -8.94
N ILE A 140 14.95 -13.42 -8.26
CA ILE A 140 14.44 -13.13 -6.91
C ILE A 140 12.91 -13.07 -6.92
N SER A 141 12.30 -12.38 -7.89
CA SER A 141 10.84 -12.26 -7.97
C SER A 141 10.15 -13.62 -8.13
N LEU A 142 10.67 -14.49 -9.03
CA LEU A 142 10.15 -15.84 -9.27
C LEU A 142 10.33 -16.77 -8.05
N ALA A 143 11.31 -16.51 -7.18
CA ALA A 143 11.56 -17.31 -5.98
C ALA A 143 10.58 -17.04 -4.84
N ILE A 144 9.87 -15.91 -4.84
CA ILE A 144 8.98 -15.50 -3.74
C ILE A 144 7.60 -16.17 -3.87
N ASN A 145 7.23 -16.95 -2.85
CA ASN A 145 5.92 -17.62 -2.78
C ASN A 145 4.85 -16.69 -2.20
N ARG A 146 4.28 -15.84 -3.05
CA ARG A 146 3.25 -14.86 -2.71
C ARG A 146 1.98 -15.49 -2.14
N GLU A 147 1.56 -16.63 -2.69
CA GLU A 147 0.40 -17.37 -2.19
C GLU A 147 0.60 -17.85 -0.75
N ALA A 148 1.79 -18.41 -0.44
CA ALA A 148 2.11 -18.83 0.91
C ALA A 148 2.07 -17.64 1.89
N ILE A 149 2.64 -16.49 1.53
CA ILE A 149 2.60 -15.26 2.33
C ILE A 149 1.15 -14.86 2.60
N CYS A 150 0.31 -14.72 1.57
CA CYS A 150 -1.08 -14.30 1.70
C CYS A 150 -1.91 -15.30 2.53
N LYS A 151 -1.69 -16.60 2.34
CA LYS A 151 -2.43 -17.66 3.03
C LYS A 151 -2.01 -17.83 4.49
N THR A 152 -0.70 -17.87 4.76
CA THR A 152 -0.20 -18.20 6.11
C THR A 152 -0.16 -17.00 7.03
N ILE A 153 0.29 -15.84 6.53
CA ILE A 153 0.43 -14.62 7.34
C ILE A 153 -0.90 -13.87 7.41
N PHE A 154 -1.64 -13.77 6.30
CA PHE A 154 -2.87 -12.97 6.22
C PHE A 154 -4.16 -13.79 6.19
N LYS A 155 -4.09 -15.10 6.43
CA LYS A 155 -5.28 -16.01 6.43
C LYS A 155 -6.15 -15.86 5.17
N GLY A 156 -5.53 -15.54 4.01
CA GLY A 156 -6.21 -15.37 2.74
C GLY A 156 -7.05 -14.08 2.63
N THR A 157 -6.85 -13.11 3.49
CA THR A 157 -7.52 -11.78 3.38
C THR A 157 -6.81 -10.85 2.38
N ARG A 158 -5.60 -11.19 1.95
CA ARG A 158 -4.87 -10.45 0.93
C ARG A 158 -4.71 -11.30 -0.33
N THR A 159 -4.59 -10.66 -1.47
CA THR A 159 -4.43 -11.31 -2.78
C THR A 159 -2.97 -11.25 -3.21
N PRO A 160 -2.35 -12.36 -3.66
CA PRO A 160 -1.03 -12.32 -4.28
C PRO A 160 -1.00 -11.33 -5.43
N ALA A 161 0.04 -10.50 -5.50
CA ALA A 161 0.16 -9.56 -6.60
C ALA A 161 0.69 -10.26 -7.87
N ASP A 162 0.07 -9.96 -8.98
CA ASP A 162 0.42 -10.41 -10.32
C ASP A 162 0.85 -9.27 -11.25
N GLY A 163 1.09 -8.08 -10.67
CA GLY A 163 1.56 -6.86 -11.28
C GLY A 163 1.66 -5.73 -10.26
N ILE A 164 2.05 -4.54 -10.72
CA ILE A 164 2.10 -3.35 -9.87
C ILE A 164 0.74 -2.65 -9.76
N VAL A 165 -0.07 -2.73 -10.80
CA VAL A 165 -1.42 -2.15 -10.83
C VAL A 165 -2.41 -3.11 -10.17
N PRO A 166 -3.11 -2.73 -9.09
CA PRO A 166 -4.02 -3.62 -8.38
C PRO A 166 -5.40 -3.73 -9.04
N PRO A 167 -6.19 -4.79 -8.72
CA PRO A 167 -7.59 -4.87 -9.09
C PRO A 167 -8.39 -3.66 -8.61
N GLY A 168 -9.37 -3.22 -9.42
CA GLY A 168 -10.17 -2.02 -9.15
C GLY A 168 -9.61 -0.73 -9.76
N ILE A 169 -8.39 -0.76 -10.26
CA ILE A 169 -7.82 0.30 -11.10
C ILE A 169 -8.20 0.03 -12.56
N ASP A 170 -8.70 1.07 -13.23
CA ASP A 170 -9.00 0.97 -14.65
C ASP A 170 -7.74 0.60 -15.46
N GLY A 171 -7.85 -0.45 -16.27
CA GLY A 171 -6.73 -1.04 -17.00
C GLY A 171 -5.98 -2.16 -16.28
N TYR A 172 -6.35 -2.55 -15.04
CA TYR A 172 -5.81 -3.74 -14.41
C TYR A 172 -5.93 -4.95 -15.35
N LYS A 173 -4.88 -5.74 -15.41
CA LYS A 173 -4.84 -6.98 -16.19
C LYS A 173 -4.27 -8.10 -15.33
N GLU A 174 -5.08 -9.14 -15.13
CA GLU A 174 -4.65 -10.33 -14.42
C GLU A 174 -3.44 -10.98 -15.10
N GLY A 175 -2.43 -11.33 -14.29
CA GLY A 175 -1.21 -11.97 -14.76
C GLY A 175 -0.31 -11.08 -15.62
N ALA A 176 -0.39 -9.74 -15.46
CA ALA A 176 0.35 -8.79 -16.30
C ALA A 176 1.88 -8.98 -16.19
N TRP A 177 2.38 -9.36 -15.01
CA TRP A 177 3.82 -9.50 -14.76
C TRP A 177 4.21 -10.99 -14.61
N GLU A 178 4.81 -11.58 -15.66
CA GLU A 178 5.21 -12.99 -15.65
C GLU A 178 6.15 -13.37 -14.50
N PHE A 179 6.98 -12.42 -14.02
CA PHE A 179 7.92 -12.63 -12.91
C PHE A 179 7.24 -12.59 -11.53
N CYS A 180 5.95 -12.32 -11.44
CA CYS A 180 5.18 -12.48 -10.20
C CYS A 180 4.75 -13.93 -9.95
N ALA A 181 4.84 -14.82 -10.92
CA ALA A 181 4.63 -16.24 -10.72
C ALA A 181 5.65 -16.83 -9.73
N TYR A 182 5.24 -17.84 -8.94
CA TYR A 182 6.17 -18.61 -8.12
C TYR A 182 6.68 -19.81 -8.92
N ASP A 183 7.94 -19.76 -9.32
CA ASP A 183 8.59 -20.80 -10.13
C ASP A 183 10.07 -20.91 -9.76
N VAL A 184 10.39 -21.88 -8.91
CA VAL A 184 11.74 -22.10 -8.39
C VAL A 184 12.70 -22.53 -9.49
N ASP A 185 12.25 -23.33 -10.45
CA ASP A 185 13.10 -23.82 -11.53
C ASP A 185 13.48 -22.66 -12.46
N LYS A 186 12.50 -21.85 -12.87
CA LYS A 186 12.73 -20.64 -13.67
C LYS A 186 13.52 -19.60 -12.90
N ALA A 187 13.32 -19.46 -11.58
CA ALA A 187 14.16 -18.62 -10.72
C ALA A 187 15.63 -19.03 -10.80
N ASN A 188 15.92 -20.33 -10.69
CA ASN A 188 17.28 -20.85 -10.80
C ASN A 188 17.87 -20.58 -12.18
N GLU A 189 17.13 -20.73 -13.28
CA GLU A 189 17.59 -20.41 -14.63
C GLU A 189 18.07 -18.96 -14.78
N TYR A 190 17.33 -18.01 -14.19
CA TYR A 190 17.73 -16.59 -14.18
C TYR A 190 18.93 -16.33 -13.26
N LEU A 191 18.94 -16.92 -12.06
CA LEU A 191 20.03 -16.74 -11.11
C LEU A 191 21.33 -17.41 -11.59
N ASP A 192 21.28 -18.50 -12.35
CA ASP A 192 22.45 -19.16 -12.96
C ASP A 192 23.17 -18.28 -13.97
N LYS A 193 22.47 -17.34 -14.62
CA LYS A 193 23.10 -16.33 -15.50
C LYS A 193 23.91 -15.29 -14.72
N VAL A 194 23.57 -15.08 -13.44
CA VAL A 194 24.25 -14.13 -12.53
C VAL A 194 25.38 -14.83 -11.80
N ALA A 195 25.06 -15.92 -11.10
CA ALA A 195 26.01 -16.73 -10.35
C ALA A 195 25.47 -18.17 -10.25
N PRO A 196 26.07 -19.14 -10.95
CA PRO A 196 25.72 -20.55 -10.84
C PRO A 196 25.84 -21.05 -9.40
N ALA A 197 24.89 -21.90 -8.97
CA ALA A 197 24.93 -22.48 -7.64
C ALA A 197 26.14 -23.41 -7.46
N GLY A 198 26.84 -23.28 -6.34
CA GLY A 198 27.91 -24.20 -5.94
C GLY A 198 27.37 -25.58 -5.56
N ALA A 199 28.28 -26.52 -5.25
CA ALA A 199 27.90 -27.87 -4.88
C ALA A 199 27.00 -28.00 -3.63
N ASN A 200 27.04 -26.99 -2.76
CA ASN A 200 26.17 -26.87 -1.57
C ASN A 200 24.87 -26.10 -1.83
N GLY A 201 24.63 -25.70 -3.07
CA GLY A 201 23.48 -24.88 -3.45
C GLY A 201 23.64 -23.38 -3.21
N ASP A 202 24.73 -22.94 -2.59
CA ASP A 202 25.01 -21.50 -2.36
C ASP A 202 25.56 -20.85 -3.65
N ARG A 203 25.07 -19.64 -3.94
CA ARG A 203 25.51 -18.85 -5.09
C ARG A 203 26.54 -17.79 -4.77
N GLY A 204 26.87 -17.61 -3.47
CA GLY A 204 27.70 -16.50 -3.02
C GLY A 204 27.04 -15.12 -3.19
N ILE A 205 25.73 -15.08 -3.49
CA ILE A 205 24.95 -13.84 -3.55
C ILE A 205 24.46 -13.51 -2.15
N SER A 206 24.87 -12.37 -1.62
CA SER A 206 24.37 -11.84 -0.35
C SER A 206 23.78 -10.46 -0.57
N VAL A 207 22.55 -10.24 -0.10
CA VAL A 207 21.78 -9.00 -0.31
C VAL A 207 21.19 -8.49 1.01
N THR A 208 21.03 -7.16 1.11
CA THR A 208 20.39 -6.52 2.26
C THR A 208 18.94 -6.18 1.91
N LEU A 209 17.99 -6.70 2.71
CA LEU A 209 16.56 -6.44 2.59
C LEU A 209 16.14 -5.43 3.67
N SER A 210 15.83 -4.21 3.24
CA SER A 210 15.49 -3.12 4.15
C SER A 210 13.97 -2.98 4.33
N TYR A 211 13.51 -2.80 5.57
CA TYR A 211 12.11 -2.54 5.90
C TYR A 211 11.99 -1.84 7.25
N ASN A 212 10.92 -1.06 7.46
CA ASN A 212 10.68 -0.40 8.74
C ASN A 212 10.25 -1.40 9.82
N GLN A 213 10.64 -1.13 11.07
CA GLN A 213 10.34 -1.98 12.23
C GLN A 213 8.84 -2.10 12.50
N ASP A 214 8.11 -1.01 12.32
CA ASP A 214 6.67 -0.93 12.56
C ASP A 214 5.86 -1.53 11.40
N GLY A 215 4.57 -1.82 11.64
CA GLY A 215 3.62 -2.19 10.60
C GLY A 215 3.54 -3.68 10.24
N GLY A 216 4.13 -4.58 11.05
CA GLY A 216 3.95 -6.03 10.88
C GLY A 216 4.67 -6.62 9.67
N HIS A 217 5.78 -6.02 9.25
CA HIS A 217 6.52 -6.45 8.05
C HIS A 217 7.45 -7.65 8.29
N LYS A 218 7.81 -7.90 9.55
CA LYS A 218 8.84 -8.89 9.93
C LYS A 218 8.52 -10.28 9.39
N GLU A 219 7.33 -10.79 9.62
CA GLU A 219 6.93 -12.15 9.20
C GLU A 219 6.94 -12.29 7.67
N ILE A 220 6.57 -11.22 6.95
CA ILE A 220 6.61 -11.18 5.48
C ILE A 220 8.06 -11.31 5.01
N MET A 221 8.96 -10.51 5.60
CA MET A 221 10.37 -10.49 5.23
C MET A 221 11.08 -11.78 5.61
N GLU A 222 10.78 -12.37 6.76
CA GLU A 222 11.30 -13.69 7.15
C GLU A 222 10.86 -14.79 6.17
N SER A 223 9.61 -14.74 5.68
CA SER A 223 9.13 -15.66 4.64
C SER A 223 9.91 -15.47 3.34
N ILE A 224 10.12 -14.23 2.90
CA ILE A 224 10.88 -13.91 1.68
C ILE A 224 12.33 -14.36 1.82
N ILE A 225 12.99 -14.09 2.95
CA ILE A 225 14.36 -14.55 3.24
C ILE A 225 14.45 -16.07 3.15
N GLY A 226 13.45 -16.77 3.71
CA GLY A 226 13.35 -18.22 3.63
C GLY A 226 13.19 -18.74 2.20
N ASP A 227 12.43 -18.05 1.36
CA ASP A 227 12.26 -18.40 -0.06
C ASP A 227 13.56 -18.16 -0.86
N LEU A 228 14.24 -17.05 -0.62
CA LEU A 228 15.53 -16.74 -1.25
C LEU A 228 16.62 -17.75 -0.89
N ALA A 229 16.62 -18.22 0.35
CA ALA A 229 17.57 -19.26 0.79
C ALA A 229 17.41 -20.58 0.00
N LYS A 230 16.19 -20.94 -0.42
CA LYS A 230 15.92 -22.14 -1.23
C LYS A 230 16.58 -22.10 -2.61
N VAL A 231 16.83 -20.89 -3.13
CA VAL A 231 17.50 -20.69 -4.42
C VAL A 231 18.98 -20.25 -4.27
N GLY A 232 19.54 -20.39 -3.06
CA GLY A 232 20.96 -20.12 -2.80
C GLY A 232 21.32 -18.63 -2.69
N VAL A 233 20.36 -17.76 -2.43
CA VAL A 233 20.56 -16.33 -2.19
C VAL A 233 20.42 -16.06 -0.69
N THR A 234 21.45 -15.48 -0.08
CA THR A 234 21.44 -15.04 1.31
C THR A 234 20.90 -13.63 1.41
N ALA A 235 19.82 -13.43 2.14
CA ALA A 235 19.28 -12.11 2.42
C ALA A 235 19.39 -11.78 3.92
N VAL A 236 19.84 -10.57 4.24
CA VAL A 236 20.00 -10.06 5.61
C VAL A 236 19.09 -8.87 5.82
N SER A 237 18.35 -8.87 6.92
CA SER A 237 17.45 -7.76 7.27
C SER A 237 18.21 -6.52 7.71
N ASP A 238 17.76 -5.36 7.22
CA ASP A 238 18.07 -4.03 7.74
C ASP A 238 16.74 -3.36 8.14
N THR A 239 16.62 -2.91 9.42
CA THR A 239 15.34 -2.49 10.00
C THR A 239 15.41 -1.10 10.62
N PRO A 240 15.63 -0.04 9.83
CA PRO A 240 15.63 1.33 10.34
C PRO A 240 14.22 1.82 10.69
N GLU A 241 14.15 2.98 11.36
CA GLU A 241 12.93 3.76 11.50
C GLU A 241 12.42 4.24 10.13
N TRP A 242 11.10 4.45 10.00
CA TRP A 242 10.46 4.78 8.71
C TRP A 242 11.07 5.99 8.00
N SER A 243 11.32 7.09 8.73
CA SER A 243 11.93 8.29 8.14
C SER A 243 13.34 8.04 7.60
N ALA A 244 14.15 7.26 8.33
CA ALA A 244 15.50 6.89 7.91
C ALA A 244 15.48 5.94 6.70
N LEU A 245 14.51 5.01 6.65
CA LEU A 245 14.31 4.13 5.50
C LEU A 245 13.97 4.92 4.23
N LEU A 246 13.06 5.89 4.34
CA LEU A 246 12.70 6.75 3.21
C LEU A 246 13.89 7.59 2.71
N GLU A 247 14.72 8.09 3.63
CA GLU A 247 15.95 8.81 3.29
C GLU A 247 16.96 7.90 2.58
N GLN A 248 17.15 6.66 3.04
CA GLN A 248 17.98 5.68 2.36
C GLN A 248 17.50 5.44 0.93
N TYR A 249 16.19 5.27 0.72
CA TYR A 249 15.61 5.04 -0.61
C TYR A 249 15.73 6.27 -1.51
N GLN A 250 15.50 7.45 -0.98
CA GLN A 250 15.63 8.70 -1.72
C GLN A 250 17.04 8.95 -2.23
N ASN A 251 18.04 8.56 -1.45
CA ASN A 251 19.45 8.71 -1.76
C ASN A 251 20.06 7.49 -2.45
N PHE A 252 19.26 6.46 -2.78
CA PHE A 252 19.71 5.19 -3.36
C PHE A 252 20.76 4.45 -2.51
N ASN A 253 20.75 4.64 -1.18
CA ASN A 253 21.64 3.99 -0.21
C ASN A 253 21.04 2.69 0.34
N TYR A 254 20.57 1.81 -0.52
CA TYR A 254 19.98 0.52 -0.19
C TYR A 254 20.19 -0.46 -1.34
N GLN A 255 19.91 -1.74 -1.14
CA GLN A 255 19.95 -2.73 -2.20
C GLN A 255 18.55 -3.10 -2.69
N PHE A 256 17.72 -3.69 -1.84
CA PHE A 256 16.29 -3.81 -2.09
C PHE A 256 15.52 -3.75 -0.77
N GLY A 257 14.23 -3.41 -0.84
CA GLY A 257 13.50 -3.26 0.39
C GLY A 257 12.01 -2.95 0.20
N ARG A 258 11.31 -2.97 1.29
CA ARG A 258 9.86 -2.85 1.36
C ARG A 258 9.37 -1.44 1.05
N LEU A 259 8.40 -1.36 0.15
CA LEU A 259 7.53 -0.20 -0.04
C LEU A 259 6.07 -0.63 -0.25
N GLY A 260 5.21 0.33 -0.38
CA GLY A 260 3.83 0.18 -0.81
C GLY A 260 3.39 1.43 -1.53
N TRP A 261 2.39 1.30 -2.38
CA TRP A 261 1.74 2.41 -3.05
C TRP A 261 0.24 2.30 -2.91
N ILE A 262 -0.41 3.38 -2.55
CA ILE A 262 -1.85 3.53 -2.51
C ILE A 262 -2.19 4.55 -3.57
N ALA A 263 -3.16 4.24 -4.45
CA ALA A 263 -3.55 5.16 -5.49
C ALA A 263 -4.16 6.45 -4.93
N ASP A 264 -3.65 7.60 -5.33
CA ASP A 264 -4.26 8.91 -5.08
C ASP A 264 -5.51 9.12 -5.95
N TYR A 265 -5.54 8.49 -7.12
CA TYR A 265 -6.65 8.46 -8.07
C TYR A 265 -6.64 7.14 -8.85
N PRO A 266 -7.83 6.58 -9.24
CA PRO A 266 -7.97 5.19 -9.62
C PRO A 266 -7.69 4.92 -11.12
N ILE A 267 -6.53 5.31 -11.64
CA ILE A 267 -6.07 4.99 -13.00
C ILE A 267 -4.62 4.52 -13.00
N MET A 268 -4.20 3.78 -14.04
CA MET A 268 -2.86 3.22 -14.18
C MET A 268 -1.74 4.26 -14.09
N ASP A 269 -1.97 5.49 -14.57
CA ASP A 269 -1.01 6.59 -14.51
C ASP A 269 -0.45 6.80 -13.11
N ASN A 270 -1.29 6.65 -12.07
CA ASN A 270 -0.86 6.82 -10.68
C ASN A 270 0.11 5.75 -10.17
N PHE A 271 0.21 4.62 -10.86
CA PHE A 271 1.21 3.59 -10.58
C PHE A 271 2.43 3.70 -11.49
N LEU A 272 2.24 4.09 -12.75
CA LEU A 272 3.31 4.06 -13.74
C LEU A 272 4.18 5.31 -13.70
N TYR A 273 3.58 6.50 -13.71
CA TYR A 273 4.35 7.75 -13.75
C TYR A 273 5.12 8.00 -12.43
N PRO A 274 4.50 8.03 -11.25
CA PRO A 274 5.23 8.33 -10.02
C PRO A 274 6.31 7.29 -9.70
N LEU A 275 6.06 6.01 -9.95
CA LEU A 275 6.94 4.95 -9.52
C LEU A 275 8.09 4.66 -10.50
N PHE A 276 7.93 4.99 -11.80
CA PHE A 276 8.89 4.51 -12.80
C PHE A 276 9.35 5.58 -13.80
N HIS A 277 8.62 6.69 -13.97
CA HIS A 277 9.05 7.76 -14.89
C HIS A 277 10.33 8.42 -14.37
N SER A 278 11.25 8.78 -15.29
CA SER A 278 12.54 9.37 -14.91
C SER A 278 12.41 10.74 -14.25
N ASP A 279 11.36 11.51 -14.55
CA ASP A 279 11.08 12.79 -13.87
C ASP A 279 10.73 12.63 -12.39
N SER A 280 10.36 11.41 -11.97
CA SER A 280 10.04 11.08 -10.56
C SER A 280 11.24 10.55 -9.76
N LEU A 281 12.44 10.52 -10.36
CA LEU A 281 13.67 10.09 -9.70
C LEU A 281 13.98 10.96 -8.46
N GLY A 282 14.28 10.30 -7.33
CA GLY A 282 14.51 10.98 -6.04
C GLY A 282 13.22 11.48 -5.37
N GLY A 283 12.09 11.37 -6.06
CA GLY A 283 10.73 11.49 -5.53
C GLY A 283 10.17 10.11 -5.18
N ASP A 284 9.11 9.68 -5.88
CA ASP A 284 8.46 8.39 -5.64
C ASP A 284 9.07 7.25 -6.45
N ASN A 285 9.80 7.55 -7.54
CA ASN A 285 10.64 6.56 -8.20
C ASN A 285 11.89 6.29 -7.34
N ARG A 286 11.72 5.38 -6.39
CA ARG A 286 12.78 4.96 -5.45
C ARG A 286 13.65 3.85 -6.04
N SER A 287 13.22 3.22 -7.15
CA SER A 287 13.98 2.13 -7.77
C SER A 287 15.19 2.61 -8.58
N GLY A 288 15.24 3.90 -8.94
CA GLY A 288 16.25 4.43 -9.85
C GLY A 288 16.04 3.96 -11.29
N TYR A 289 14.87 3.38 -11.61
CA TYR A 289 14.54 2.96 -12.96
C TYR A 289 14.46 4.16 -13.89
N SER A 290 15.08 4.06 -15.07
CA SER A 290 15.06 5.08 -16.12
C SER A 290 15.13 4.40 -17.48
N ASN A 291 14.07 4.54 -18.25
CA ASN A 291 13.95 4.00 -19.58
C ASN A 291 13.26 5.02 -20.48
N PRO A 292 13.99 5.68 -21.41
CA PRO A 292 13.42 6.72 -22.26
C PRO A 292 12.26 6.26 -23.17
N GLU A 293 12.21 4.96 -23.51
CA GLU A 293 11.10 4.42 -24.32
C GLU A 293 9.84 4.27 -23.45
N PHE A 294 10.00 3.89 -22.18
CA PHE A 294 8.91 3.86 -21.22
C PHE A 294 8.40 5.28 -20.94
N ASP A 295 9.30 6.22 -20.65
CA ASP A 295 8.95 7.61 -20.38
C ASP A 295 8.12 8.20 -21.53
N ALA A 296 8.62 8.07 -22.77
CA ALA A 296 7.92 8.56 -23.97
C ALA A 296 6.53 7.91 -24.14
N LYS A 297 6.38 6.62 -23.80
CA LYS A 297 5.12 5.91 -23.90
C LYS A 297 4.10 6.37 -22.86
N VAL A 298 4.52 6.62 -21.62
CA VAL A 298 3.68 7.16 -20.56
C VAL A 298 3.26 8.59 -20.88
N ASP A 299 4.20 9.42 -21.36
CA ASP A 299 3.90 10.80 -21.76
C ASP A 299 2.90 10.86 -22.92
N GLU A 300 3.08 10.01 -23.95
CA GLU A 300 2.12 9.87 -25.04
C GLU A 300 0.73 9.48 -24.50
N ALA A 301 0.64 8.45 -23.63
CA ALA A 301 -0.62 7.99 -23.06
C ALA A 301 -1.35 9.08 -22.29
N ARG A 302 -0.64 9.92 -21.55
CA ARG A 302 -1.21 11.06 -20.79
C ARG A 302 -1.84 12.14 -21.66
N THR A 303 -1.52 12.20 -22.95
CA THR A 303 -2.15 13.13 -23.91
C THR A 303 -3.41 12.56 -24.57
N ILE A 304 -3.66 11.27 -24.45
CA ILE A 304 -4.79 10.58 -25.08
C ILE A 304 -6.06 10.85 -24.28
N VAL A 305 -7.10 11.37 -24.95
CA VAL A 305 -8.40 11.70 -24.34
C VAL A 305 -9.31 10.48 -24.27
N ASP A 306 -9.22 9.59 -25.26
CA ASP A 306 -9.99 8.36 -25.30
C ASP A 306 -9.51 7.39 -24.22
N ASP A 307 -10.43 6.94 -23.36
CA ASP A 307 -10.08 6.11 -22.19
C ASP A 307 -9.56 4.74 -22.61
N GLU A 308 -10.15 4.09 -23.63
CA GLU A 308 -9.73 2.75 -24.05
C GLU A 308 -8.35 2.80 -24.72
N GLU A 309 -8.10 3.80 -25.55
CA GLU A 309 -6.82 4.01 -26.21
C GLU A 309 -5.72 4.35 -25.17
N ARG A 310 -6.04 5.21 -24.19
CA ARG A 310 -5.12 5.56 -23.09
C ARG A 310 -4.76 4.33 -22.25
N VAL A 311 -5.74 3.52 -21.86
CA VAL A 311 -5.53 2.29 -21.09
C VAL A 311 -4.66 1.30 -21.87
N ALA A 312 -4.93 1.10 -23.17
CA ALA A 312 -4.13 0.19 -23.99
C ALA A 312 -2.66 0.64 -24.05
N LYS A 313 -2.41 1.95 -24.19
CA LYS A 313 -1.06 2.51 -24.19
C LYS A 313 -0.35 2.38 -22.85
N MET A 314 -1.08 2.59 -21.74
CA MET A 314 -0.57 2.38 -20.38
C MET A 314 -0.24 0.91 -20.12
N GLN A 315 -1.03 -0.05 -20.61
CA GLN A 315 -0.72 -1.47 -20.53
C GLN A 315 0.53 -1.87 -21.30
N GLU A 316 0.81 -1.20 -22.44
CA GLU A 316 2.08 -1.39 -23.14
C GLU A 316 3.27 -0.89 -22.31
N ALA A 317 3.12 0.25 -21.62
CA ALA A 317 4.15 0.79 -20.72
C ALA A 317 4.35 -0.13 -19.50
N ASP A 318 3.27 -0.64 -18.89
CA ASP A 318 3.32 -1.59 -17.78
C ASP A 318 4.08 -2.87 -18.18
N ALA A 319 3.86 -3.39 -19.37
CA ALA A 319 4.60 -4.55 -19.88
C ALA A 319 6.12 -4.32 -20.00
N MET A 320 6.55 -3.08 -20.30
CA MET A 320 7.98 -2.73 -20.33
C MET A 320 8.59 -2.79 -18.93
N VAL A 321 7.91 -2.18 -17.94
CA VAL A 321 8.35 -2.23 -16.54
C VAL A 321 8.33 -3.67 -16.01
N ALA A 322 7.30 -4.45 -16.35
CA ALA A 322 7.21 -5.86 -16.01
C ALA A 322 8.43 -6.65 -16.49
N ALA A 323 8.85 -6.42 -17.75
CA ALA A 323 10.01 -7.08 -18.33
C ALA A 323 11.31 -6.68 -17.61
N ASP A 324 11.50 -5.41 -17.27
CA ASP A 324 12.69 -4.89 -16.60
C ASP A 324 12.73 -5.19 -15.10
N CYS A 325 11.56 -5.46 -14.49
CA CYS A 325 11.39 -5.86 -13.09
C CYS A 325 12.15 -4.95 -12.09
N PRO A 326 11.98 -3.60 -12.12
CA PRO A 326 12.65 -2.70 -11.19
C PRO A 326 12.09 -2.78 -9.77
N VAL A 327 10.89 -3.30 -9.63
CA VAL A 327 10.22 -3.61 -8.36
C VAL A 327 9.68 -5.05 -8.38
N ILE A 328 9.41 -5.60 -7.22
CA ILE A 328 8.88 -6.95 -7.05
C ILE A 328 7.54 -6.83 -6.30
N PRO A 329 6.39 -6.82 -7.01
CA PRO A 329 5.08 -6.84 -6.38
C PRO A 329 4.90 -8.11 -5.53
N VAL A 330 4.33 -7.98 -4.34
CA VAL A 330 4.17 -9.10 -3.40
C VAL A 330 2.70 -9.42 -3.18
N MET A 331 1.89 -8.43 -2.83
CA MET A 331 0.45 -8.62 -2.58
C MET A 331 -0.31 -7.31 -2.76
N PHE A 332 -1.60 -7.43 -3.05
CA PHE A 332 -2.55 -6.33 -3.00
C PHE A 332 -3.15 -6.21 -1.59
N TYR A 333 -3.33 -4.98 -1.14
CA TYR A 333 -3.87 -4.72 0.18
C TYR A 333 -5.38 -4.93 0.22
N THR A 334 -5.85 -5.24 1.40
CA THR A 334 -7.27 -5.34 1.74
C THR A 334 -7.43 -4.77 3.14
N HIS A 335 -8.37 -3.87 3.35
CA HIS A 335 -8.68 -3.42 4.69
C HIS A 335 -9.48 -4.46 5.46
N THR A 336 -9.28 -4.50 6.76
CA THR A 336 -9.97 -5.37 7.70
C THR A 336 -10.45 -4.50 8.86
N ILE A 337 -11.65 -3.96 8.76
CA ILE A 337 -12.18 -2.98 9.71
C ILE A 337 -13.41 -3.56 10.39
N VAL A 338 -13.57 -3.32 11.70
CA VAL A 338 -14.79 -3.67 12.45
C VAL A 338 -15.45 -2.44 13.03
N GLY A 339 -16.80 -2.48 13.11
CA GLY A 339 -17.63 -1.50 13.78
C GLY A 339 -18.32 -2.06 15.03
N SER A 340 -18.51 -1.21 16.03
CA SER A 340 -19.27 -1.50 17.24
C SER A 340 -20.77 -1.67 16.94
N ASP A 341 -21.52 -2.18 17.93
CA ASP A 341 -22.99 -2.28 17.81
C ASP A 341 -23.69 -0.91 17.80
N ARG A 342 -22.98 0.15 18.17
CA ARG A 342 -23.44 1.53 18.05
C ARG A 342 -23.48 2.05 16.61
N ILE A 343 -22.68 1.47 15.69
CA ILE A 343 -22.68 1.87 14.28
C ILE A 343 -23.94 1.31 13.60
N LYS A 344 -24.81 2.18 13.14
CA LYS A 344 -25.96 1.84 12.31
C LYS A 344 -25.64 1.86 10.82
N HIS A 345 -24.87 2.85 10.39
CA HIS A 345 -24.38 2.98 9.04
C HIS A 345 -23.01 3.66 9.03
N LEU A 346 -22.08 3.12 8.26
CA LEU A 346 -20.77 3.73 7.93
C LEU A 346 -20.31 3.17 6.59
N TYR A 347 -19.93 4.04 5.68
CA TYR A 347 -19.22 3.67 4.45
C TYR A 347 -17.74 4.02 4.59
N VAL A 348 -16.88 3.09 4.18
CA VAL A 348 -15.43 3.28 4.06
C VAL A 348 -15.06 3.02 2.61
N ASP A 349 -14.52 4.00 1.93
CA ASP A 349 -14.15 3.87 0.51
C ASP A 349 -12.95 2.92 0.29
N PRO A 350 -12.67 2.52 -0.95
CA PRO A 350 -11.52 1.67 -1.25
C PRO A 350 -10.17 2.24 -0.83
N GLN A 351 -10.01 3.57 -0.74
CA GLN A 351 -8.81 4.23 -0.22
C GLN A 351 -8.76 4.29 1.33
N LYS A 352 -9.69 3.60 1.98
CA LYS A 352 -9.82 3.54 3.44
C LYS A 352 -10.26 4.86 4.09
N HIS A 353 -10.90 5.75 3.34
CA HIS A 353 -11.50 6.95 3.90
C HIS A 353 -12.91 6.64 4.41
N ALA A 354 -13.16 6.88 5.69
CA ALA A 354 -14.48 6.77 6.27
C ALA A 354 -15.33 8.01 5.94
N GLU A 355 -16.49 7.82 5.31
CA GLU A 355 -17.45 8.88 5.03
C GLU A 355 -18.26 9.25 6.30
N LEU A 356 -17.57 9.86 7.24
CA LEU A 356 -18.14 10.19 8.55
C LEU A 356 -19.29 11.20 8.50
N GLY A 357 -19.41 11.98 7.42
CA GLY A 357 -20.54 12.90 7.21
C GLY A 357 -21.89 12.19 7.06
N THR A 358 -21.88 10.96 6.58
CA THR A 358 -23.07 10.10 6.41
C THR A 358 -23.26 9.06 7.50
N ALA A 359 -22.29 8.94 8.42
CA ALA A 359 -22.32 7.96 9.50
C ALA A 359 -23.53 8.11 10.41
N GLU A 360 -24.11 6.99 10.83
CA GLU A 360 -25.25 6.94 11.75
C GLU A 360 -24.93 6.03 12.94
N LEU A 361 -25.31 6.49 14.13
CA LEU A 361 -25.29 5.68 15.34
C LEU A 361 -26.70 5.21 15.71
N ALA A 362 -26.79 4.09 16.45
CA ALA A 362 -28.04 3.53 16.94
C ALA A 362 -28.63 4.36 18.09
#